data_3e3e2f8c0d0529320d9d7e01fbb7acbe
#
_entry.id   3e3e2f8c0d0529320d9d7e01fbb7acbe
#
_cell.length_a   1.000
_cell.length_b   1.000
_cell.length_c   1.000
_cell.angle_alpha   90.00
_cell.angle_beta   90.00
_cell.angle_gamma   90.00
#
_symmetry.space_group_name_H-M   'P 1'
#
loop_
_entity.id
_entity.type
_entity.pdbx_description
1 polymer ?
#
loop_
_entity_poly.entity_id
_entity_poly.type
_entity_poly.pdbx_seq_one_letter_code
_entity_poly.pdbx_strand_id
1 'polypeptide(L)'
;MAPSGGAMSTSGVKSFTDIVLEDLRDGDSHCPTIIAFTGDITTKYEEEGFNKGAQFLTSLSTATICGEVRGLNALIAIPGNHDIDFTKTDPNEKWYRWTKMYNSVFSTSIKPDEPLEYVNLLDRSDEGYCVLTINSEIHVQNNSENQYRGEIDEEQLKKIEDLLKKHKESIGKSICIALIHHHPVLIPALVEADRNYDAVLRSGHLLNLLNKYGFHLVLHGHKHWPCTFTVDNRNAYDQAFVRPLLVTAGGSVGSKELPPGLSENCYNRIMVKWNSDTDETRIRVETRGLKTTDDSGQPLPTRASWEWHPLRVDDRIFYRNERLPAVPYPSPIISVEDKTPAHEAHRTGEYARLRGNIPVIEVRPSFEPFQKYEAVFWLAEHPSKQFPAERPIHVTWSAGDLFPVLEVDAGDDGRFAGAYSYYGPVLVQATLKFNDGSTEQAYVYARIPSSAEFPAV
;
A
#
# COMPACT_ATOMS: atom_id res chain seq x y z
N MET A 1 -35.85 -36.20 22.62
CA MET A 1 -36.66 -35.26 21.85
C MET A 1 -35.70 -34.37 21.10
N ALA A 2 -35.57 -34.53 19.79
CA ALA A 2 -34.73 -33.71 18.94
C ALA A 2 -35.43 -32.36 18.64
N PRO A 3 -34.72 -31.24 18.62
CA PRO A 3 -35.32 -30.00 18.16
C PRO A 3 -35.42 -30.03 16.64
N SER A 4 -36.63 -29.83 16.19
CA SER A 4 -37.08 -29.78 14.83
C SER A 4 -36.50 -28.59 14.04
N GLY A 5 -35.94 -28.90 12.88
CA GLY A 5 -36.14 -28.24 11.61
C GLY A 5 -36.13 -26.71 11.54
N GLY A 6 -34.97 -26.15 11.28
CA GLY A 6 -34.90 -24.85 10.61
C GLY A 6 -35.47 -24.98 9.20
N ALA A 7 -36.45 -24.14 8.86
CA ALA A 7 -37.08 -24.11 7.54
C ALA A 7 -36.06 -23.87 6.47
N MET A 8 -35.81 -24.82 5.60
CA MET A 8 -35.15 -24.62 4.34
C MET A 8 -35.98 -23.63 3.50
N SER A 9 -35.40 -22.51 3.13
CA SER A 9 -35.95 -21.61 2.14
C SER A 9 -36.22 -22.39 0.84
N THR A 10 -37.46 -22.43 0.40
CA THR A 10 -37.92 -23.16 -0.78
C THR A 10 -37.67 -22.43 -2.11
N SER A 11 -36.84 -21.41 -2.15
CA SER A 11 -36.36 -20.80 -3.39
C SER A 11 -34.84 -21.04 -3.50
N GLY A 12 -34.40 -21.80 -4.50
CA GLY A 12 -33.00 -22.12 -4.78
C GLY A 12 -32.16 -20.93 -5.25
N VAL A 13 -32.41 -19.74 -4.72
CA VAL A 13 -31.71 -18.51 -5.04
C VAL A 13 -30.92 -18.10 -3.78
N LYS A 14 -29.60 -18.26 -3.81
CA LYS A 14 -28.72 -17.69 -2.78
C LYS A 14 -28.86 -16.16 -2.76
N SER A 15 -28.93 -15.57 -1.56
CA SER A 15 -28.79 -14.13 -1.42
C SER A 15 -27.31 -13.73 -1.62
N PHE A 16 -27.07 -12.46 -1.93
CA PHE A 16 -25.72 -11.94 -2.01
C PHE A 16 -24.97 -12.10 -0.67
N THR A 17 -25.67 -11.89 0.43
CA THR A 17 -25.15 -12.09 1.79
C THR A 17 -24.68 -13.54 2.01
N ASP A 18 -25.46 -14.54 1.53
CA ASP A 18 -25.07 -15.95 1.67
C ASP A 18 -23.78 -16.26 0.93
N ILE A 19 -23.60 -15.69 -0.27
CA ILE A 19 -22.39 -15.88 -1.09
C ILE A 19 -21.15 -15.28 -0.38
N VAL A 20 -21.29 -14.09 0.22
CA VAL A 20 -20.20 -13.48 1.01
C VAL A 20 -19.90 -14.31 2.26
N LEU A 21 -20.93 -14.74 2.99
CA LEU A 21 -20.77 -15.53 4.20
C LEU A 21 -20.15 -16.90 3.94
N GLU A 22 -20.45 -17.55 2.83
CA GLU A 22 -19.82 -18.81 2.44
C GLU A 22 -18.30 -18.66 2.31
N ASP A 23 -17.85 -17.61 1.65
CA ASP A 23 -16.43 -17.37 1.48
C ASP A 23 -15.72 -16.98 2.79
N LEU A 24 -16.41 -16.26 3.67
CA LEU A 24 -15.88 -15.87 4.99
C LEU A 24 -15.84 -16.99 6.02
N ARG A 25 -16.51 -18.12 5.79
CA ARG A 25 -16.48 -19.28 6.72
C ARG A 25 -15.13 -19.97 6.77
N ASP A 26 -14.40 -19.97 5.66
CA ASP A 26 -13.11 -20.62 5.54
C ASP A 26 -12.00 -19.72 6.08
N GLY A 27 -11.47 -20.01 7.26
CA GLY A 27 -10.39 -19.27 7.89
C GLY A 27 -9.90 -19.94 9.17
N ASP A 28 -8.79 -19.43 9.71
CA ASP A 28 -8.23 -19.91 10.98
C ASP A 28 -9.08 -19.42 12.16
N SER A 29 -9.74 -20.34 12.84
CA SER A 29 -10.63 -20.06 13.98
C SER A 29 -9.92 -19.50 15.22
N HIS A 30 -8.59 -19.62 15.28
CA HIS A 30 -7.80 -19.22 16.44
C HIS A 30 -7.28 -17.78 16.39
N CYS A 31 -7.54 -17.05 15.29
CA CYS A 31 -7.09 -15.68 15.14
C CYS A 31 -8.22 -14.69 15.42
N PRO A 32 -7.98 -13.59 16.15
CA PRO A 32 -8.92 -12.47 16.20
C PRO A 32 -9.24 -12.01 14.78
N THR A 33 -10.53 -11.91 14.45
CA THR A 33 -10.99 -11.54 13.11
C THR A 33 -11.87 -10.31 13.20
N ILE A 34 -11.57 -9.30 12.38
CA ILE A 34 -12.39 -8.10 12.20
C ILE A 34 -12.89 -8.01 10.76
N ILE A 35 -14.07 -7.44 10.59
CA ILE A 35 -14.65 -7.10 9.30
C ILE A 35 -14.68 -5.58 9.21
N ALA A 36 -13.94 -5.02 8.26
CA ALA A 36 -13.82 -3.59 8.07
C ALA A 36 -14.55 -3.13 6.81
N PHE A 37 -15.47 -2.17 6.98
CA PHE A 37 -16.12 -1.46 5.88
C PHE A 37 -15.52 -0.07 5.74
N THR A 38 -14.90 0.17 4.62
CA THR A 38 -14.22 1.43 4.31
C THR A 38 -15.11 2.44 3.60
N GLY A 39 -16.42 2.45 3.90
CA GLY A 39 -17.39 3.39 3.38
C GLY A 39 -18.15 2.92 2.14
N ASP A 40 -19.06 3.77 1.66
CA ASP A 40 -19.96 3.53 0.52
C ASP A 40 -20.81 2.25 0.68
N ILE A 41 -21.46 2.13 1.84
CA ILE A 41 -22.45 1.08 2.09
C ILE A 41 -23.65 1.25 1.16
N THR A 42 -23.91 2.46 0.71
CA THR A 42 -24.92 2.79 -0.28
C THR A 42 -24.30 3.32 -1.58
N THR A 43 -24.98 3.16 -2.69
CA THR A 43 -24.57 3.78 -3.98
C THR A 43 -25.14 5.18 -4.18
N LYS A 44 -26.18 5.50 -3.43
CA LYS A 44 -26.87 6.79 -3.41
C LYS A 44 -27.41 7.01 -2.02
N TYR A 45 -27.51 8.25 -1.59
CA TYR A 45 -28.07 8.63 -0.30
C TYR A 45 -29.60 8.35 -0.22
N GLU A 46 -29.97 7.06 -0.38
CA GLU A 46 -31.38 6.59 -0.39
C GLU A 46 -31.67 5.70 0.84
N GLU A 47 -32.86 5.83 1.42
CA GLU A 47 -33.24 5.10 2.64
C GLU A 47 -33.24 3.57 2.43
N GLU A 48 -33.65 3.10 1.23
CA GLU A 48 -33.64 1.69 0.90
C GLU A 48 -32.23 1.12 0.92
N GLY A 49 -31.22 1.86 0.42
CA GLY A 49 -29.80 1.49 0.45
C GLY A 49 -29.31 1.31 1.88
N PHE A 50 -29.61 2.25 2.75
CA PHE A 50 -29.26 2.18 4.18
C PHE A 50 -29.92 1.02 4.90
N ASN A 51 -31.19 0.73 4.61
CA ASN A 51 -31.90 -0.41 5.19
C ASN A 51 -31.27 -1.75 4.77
N LYS A 52 -30.89 -1.89 3.48
CA LYS A 52 -30.20 -3.08 2.97
C LYS A 52 -28.78 -3.18 3.57
N GLY A 53 -28.06 -2.08 3.67
CA GLY A 53 -26.76 -2.01 4.31
C GLY A 53 -26.82 -2.44 5.78
N ALA A 54 -27.79 -1.91 6.55
CA ALA A 54 -28.02 -2.30 7.94
C ALA A 54 -28.31 -3.83 8.07
N GLN A 55 -29.15 -4.36 7.21
CA GLN A 55 -29.47 -5.80 7.20
C GLN A 55 -28.21 -6.64 6.89
N PHE A 56 -27.41 -6.22 5.91
CA PHE A 56 -26.16 -6.88 5.55
C PHE A 56 -25.17 -6.88 6.72
N LEU A 57 -24.90 -5.72 7.33
CA LEU A 57 -24.01 -5.60 8.49
C LEU A 57 -24.50 -6.44 9.68
N THR A 58 -25.81 -6.42 9.96
CA THR A 58 -26.40 -7.24 11.01
C THR A 58 -26.24 -8.73 10.73
N SER A 59 -26.41 -9.15 9.48
CA SER A 59 -26.22 -10.55 9.08
C SER A 59 -24.77 -11.01 9.28
N LEU A 60 -23.80 -10.14 8.95
CA LEU A 60 -22.39 -10.41 9.20
C LEU A 60 -22.05 -10.52 10.69
N SER A 61 -22.63 -9.67 11.53
CA SER A 61 -22.38 -9.68 12.98
C SER A 61 -22.92 -10.95 13.68
N THR A 62 -23.95 -11.58 13.12
CA THR A 62 -24.59 -12.79 13.68
C THR A 62 -24.09 -14.08 13.04
N ALA A 63 -23.32 -13.97 11.96
CA ALA A 63 -22.82 -15.13 11.23
C ALA A 63 -21.61 -15.79 11.91
N THR A 64 -21.44 -17.09 11.65
CA THR A 64 -20.22 -17.81 11.99
C THR A 64 -19.17 -17.51 10.92
N ILE A 65 -18.08 -16.87 11.34
CA ILE A 65 -16.95 -16.48 10.48
C ILE A 65 -15.69 -17.11 11.10
N CYS A 66 -14.93 -17.84 10.31
CA CYS A 66 -13.77 -18.58 10.81
C CYS A 66 -14.09 -19.44 12.04
N GLY A 67 -15.24 -20.14 12.03
CA GLY A 67 -15.66 -21.05 13.10
C GLY A 67 -16.30 -20.40 14.33
N GLU A 68 -16.38 -19.08 14.42
CA GLU A 68 -16.94 -18.36 15.58
C GLU A 68 -17.94 -17.27 15.19
N VAL A 69 -18.91 -17.01 16.07
CA VAL A 69 -19.78 -15.81 15.95
C VAL A 69 -19.04 -14.63 16.51
N ARG A 70 -18.65 -13.71 15.63
CA ARG A 70 -17.78 -12.58 16.00
C ARG A 70 -18.52 -11.41 16.67
N GLY A 71 -19.81 -11.28 16.44
CA GLY A 71 -20.63 -10.21 17.00
C GLY A 71 -20.33 -8.82 16.42
N LEU A 72 -21.00 -7.80 16.94
CA LEU A 72 -20.82 -6.41 16.53
C LEU A 72 -19.43 -5.87 16.87
N ASN A 73 -18.77 -6.41 17.89
CA ASN A 73 -17.44 -5.95 18.29
C ASN A 73 -16.34 -6.19 17.24
N ALA A 74 -16.57 -7.16 16.35
CA ALA A 74 -15.66 -7.47 15.25
C ALA A 74 -16.01 -6.72 13.95
N LEU A 75 -17.09 -5.96 13.94
CA LEU A 75 -17.55 -5.21 12.78
C LEU A 75 -17.20 -3.73 12.95
N ILE A 76 -16.51 -3.15 11.99
CA ILE A 76 -16.09 -1.75 11.99
C ILE A 76 -16.52 -1.13 10.67
N ALA A 77 -17.20 0.00 10.72
CA ALA A 77 -17.63 0.73 9.54
C ALA A 77 -17.33 2.22 9.68
N ILE A 78 -16.91 2.83 8.59
CA ILE A 78 -16.74 4.27 8.44
C ILE A 78 -17.61 4.76 7.29
N PRO A 79 -18.00 6.05 7.26
CA PRO A 79 -18.77 6.60 6.15
C PRO A 79 -17.92 6.77 4.91
N GLY A 80 -18.55 6.66 3.72
CA GLY A 80 -18.02 7.10 2.45
C GLY A 80 -18.81 8.26 1.87
N ASN A 81 -18.39 8.81 0.74
CA ASN A 81 -19.02 9.99 0.15
C ASN A 81 -20.43 9.70 -0.39
N HIS A 82 -20.78 8.45 -0.70
CA HIS A 82 -22.15 8.05 -1.04
C HIS A 82 -23.05 7.79 0.18
N ASP A 83 -22.49 7.77 1.39
CA ASP A 83 -23.23 7.56 2.64
C ASP A 83 -23.68 8.88 3.30
N ILE A 84 -23.35 10.01 2.70
CA ILE A 84 -23.73 11.34 3.16
C ILE A 84 -24.49 12.11 2.06
N ASP A 85 -25.35 13.07 2.45
CA ASP A 85 -25.95 14.01 1.49
C ASP A 85 -25.05 15.22 1.31
N PHE A 86 -24.05 15.11 0.42
CA PHE A 86 -23.10 16.18 0.14
C PHE A 86 -23.74 17.42 -0.53
N THR A 87 -25.02 17.38 -0.93
CA THR A 87 -25.75 18.53 -1.42
C THR A 87 -26.20 19.45 -0.27
N LYS A 88 -26.13 18.95 0.96
CA LYS A 88 -26.55 19.66 2.18
C LYS A 88 -25.35 20.25 2.91
N THR A 89 -25.54 21.45 3.46
CA THR A 89 -24.56 22.12 4.31
C THR A 89 -24.86 21.98 5.82
N ASP A 90 -26.13 21.80 6.18
CA ASP A 90 -26.53 21.50 7.56
C ASP A 90 -26.09 20.06 7.91
N PRO A 91 -25.23 19.88 8.93
CA PRO A 91 -24.81 18.55 9.36
C PRO A 91 -25.98 17.63 9.72
N ASN A 92 -27.05 18.16 10.31
CA ASN A 92 -28.22 17.37 10.69
C ASN A 92 -28.96 16.78 9.48
N GLU A 93 -28.95 17.45 8.34
CA GLU A 93 -29.49 16.92 7.10
C GLU A 93 -28.46 16.02 6.39
N LYS A 94 -27.20 16.47 6.32
CA LYS A 94 -26.10 15.79 5.63
C LYS A 94 -25.85 14.39 6.17
N TRP A 95 -25.81 14.22 7.49
CA TRP A 95 -25.44 12.98 8.17
C TRP A 95 -26.61 12.13 8.65
N TYR A 96 -27.84 12.59 8.51
CA TYR A 96 -29.04 12.00 9.14
C TYR A 96 -29.18 10.49 8.89
N ARG A 97 -29.12 10.04 7.63
CA ARG A 97 -29.38 8.65 7.28
C ARG A 97 -28.25 7.74 7.71
N TRP A 98 -26.99 8.17 7.48
CA TRP A 98 -25.84 7.45 7.97
C TRP A 98 -25.90 7.26 9.49
N THR A 99 -26.09 8.33 10.22
CA THR A 99 -26.14 8.31 11.68
C THR A 99 -27.28 7.42 12.19
N LYS A 100 -28.46 7.50 11.59
CA LYS A 100 -29.61 6.64 11.92
C LYS A 100 -29.27 5.15 11.74
N MET A 101 -28.69 4.80 10.60
CA MET A 101 -28.27 3.43 10.29
C MET A 101 -27.16 2.96 11.24
N TYR A 102 -26.11 3.76 11.41
CA TYR A 102 -24.97 3.45 12.25
C TYR A 102 -25.39 3.21 13.71
N ASN A 103 -26.16 4.12 14.29
CA ASN A 103 -26.68 3.97 15.66
C ASN A 103 -27.56 2.73 15.82
N SER A 104 -28.37 2.41 14.82
CA SER A 104 -29.22 1.21 14.85
C SER A 104 -28.39 -0.08 14.83
N VAL A 105 -27.32 -0.17 14.00
CA VAL A 105 -26.49 -1.36 13.88
C VAL A 105 -25.56 -1.50 15.07
N PHE A 106 -24.86 -0.43 15.47
CA PHE A 106 -23.81 -0.47 16.50
C PHE A 106 -24.29 -0.12 17.91
N SER A 107 -25.60 0.13 18.10
CA SER A 107 -26.21 0.52 19.38
C SER A 107 -25.52 1.74 20.01
N THR A 108 -25.19 2.72 19.18
CA THR A 108 -24.59 4.01 19.59
C THR A 108 -25.65 5.12 19.64
N SER A 109 -25.25 6.32 20.05
CA SER A 109 -26.11 7.50 20.15
C SER A 109 -25.44 8.76 19.59
N ILE A 110 -24.61 8.62 18.57
CA ILE A 110 -23.95 9.73 17.87
C ILE A 110 -25.05 10.62 17.23
N LYS A 111 -24.88 11.94 17.31
CA LYS A 111 -25.80 12.86 16.62
C LYS A 111 -25.28 13.21 15.23
N PRO A 112 -26.18 13.58 14.31
CA PRO A 112 -25.79 13.96 12.95
C PRO A 112 -24.84 15.16 12.89
N ASP A 113 -24.93 16.08 13.85
CA ASP A 113 -24.06 17.25 13.96
C ASP A 113 -22.74 16.99 14.69
N GLU A 114 -22.46 15.73 15.03
CA GLU A 114 -21.23 15.28 15.70
C GLU A 114 -20.37 14.37 14.77
N PRO A 115 -20.05 14.74 13.49
CA PRO A 115 -19.37 13.84 12.55
C PRO A 115 -17.93 13.50 12.97
N LEU A 116 -17.33 14.28 13.88
CA LEU A 116 -16.03 13.98 14.48
C LEU A 116 -16.07 12.75 15.40
N GLU A 117 -17.23 12.34 15.91
CA GLU A 117 -17.35 11.15 16.75
C GLU A 117 -17.12 9.84 15.98
N TYR A 118 -17.16 9.87 14.64
CA TYR A 118 -16.71 8.75 13.80
C TYR A 118 -15.18 8.64 13.72
N VAL A 119 -14.43 9.63 14.21
CA VAL A 119 -12.97 9.56 14.38
C VAL A 119 -12.68 9.04 15.77
N ASN A 120 -12.32 7.75 15.88
CA ASN A 120 -12.12 7.08 17.14
C ASN A 120 -11.03 6.01 17.06
N LEU A 121 -10.45 5.66 18.21
CA LEU A 121 -9.54 4.51 18.33
C LEU A 121 -10.24 3.39 19.11
N LEU A 122 -10.52 2.29 18.43
CA LEU A 122 -10.96 1.06 19.04
C LEU A 122 -9.75 0.33 19.62
N ASP A 123 -9.59 0.39 20.92
CA ASP A 123 -8.52 -0.30 21.64
C ASP A 123 -8.96 -1.73 21.97
N ARG A 124 -8.34 -2.71 21.32
CA ARG A 124 -8.46 -4.15 21.56
C ARG A 124 -7.07 -4.74 21.78
N SER A 125 -6.25 -4.04 22.53
CA SER A 125 -4.87 -4.48 22.82
C SER A 125 -4.81 -5.76 23.65
N ASP A 126 -5.87 -6.13 24.34
CA ASP A 126 -6.09 -7.42 24.96
C ASP A 126 -6.27 -8.57 23.95
N GLU A 127 -6.79 -8.27 22.76
CA GLU A 127 -6.88 -9.19 21.63
C GLU A 127 -5.69 -9.01 20.64
N GLY A 128 -4.75 -8.12 20.92
CA GLY A 128 -3.54 -7.88 20.14
C GLY A 128 -3.68 -6.89 18.99
N TYR A 129 -4.74 -6.11 18.91
CA TYR A 129 -4.91 -5.11 17.85
C TYR A 129 -5.54 -3.79 18.31
N CYS A 130 -5.30 -2.72 17.55
CA CYS A 130 -5.99 -1.43 17.68
C CYS A 130 -6.46 -0.96 16.30
N VAL A 131 -7.65 -0.35 16.23
CA VAL A 131 -8.19 0.18 14.97
C VAL A 131 -8.56 1.64 15.11
N LEU A 132 -7.94 2.49 14.31
CA LEU A 132 -8.27 3.91 14.18
C LEU A 132 -9.25 4.10 13.02
N THR A 133 -10.42 4.65 13.31
CA THR A 133 -11.37 5.09 12.29
C THR A 133 -11.17 6.57 11.98
N ILE A 134 -11.20 6.93 10.69
CA ILE A 134 -10.97 8.30 10.20
C ILE A 134 -12.12 8.66 9.28
N ASN A 135 -12.69 9.85 9.48
CA ASN A 135 -13.81 10.34 8.68
C ASN A 135 -13.33 11.39 7.67
N SER A 136 -13.08 10.98 6.43
CA SER A 136 -12.67 11.89 5.34
C SER A 136 -13.82 12.70 4.72
N GLU A 137 -15.08 12.48 5.19
CA GLU A 137 -16.29 13.01 4.56
C GLU A 137 -16.80 14.33 5.21
N ILE A 138 -16.18 14.79 6.31
CA ILE A 138 -16.68 15.94 7.08
C ILE A 138 -16.83 17.16 6.19
N HIS A 139 -15.81 17.44 5.37
CA HIS A 139 -15.75 18.62 4.49
C HIS A 139 -16.18 18.36 3.04
N VAL A 140 -16.64 17.15 2.72
CA VAL A 140 -17.17 16.84 1.38
C VAL A 140 -18.45 17.62 1.11
N GLN A 141 -18.45 18.40 0.04
CA GLN A 141 -19.58 19.22 -0.40
C GLN A 141 -19.72 19.19 -1.92
N ASN A 142 -20.95 19.38 -2.41
CA ASN A 142 -21.22 19.45 -3.84
C ASN A 142 -20.45 20.59 -4.51
N ASN A 143 -19.89 20.34 -5.69
CA ASN A 143 -19.10 21.28 -6.48
C ASN A 143 -17.85 21.85 -5.78
N SER A 144 -17.34 21.17 -4.76
CA SER A 144 -16.05 21.48 -4.14
C SER A 144 -14.95 20.52 -4.62
N GLU A 145 -13.70 20.93 -4.50
CA GLU A 145 -12.57 20.03 -4.75
C GLU A 145 -12.61 18.79 -3.84
N ASN A 146 -13.19 18.95 -2.65
CA ASN A 146 -13.27 17.90 -1.65
C ASN A 146 -14.33 16.84 -1.96
N GLN A 147 -15.24 17.10 -2.92
CA GLN A 147 -16.32 16.16 -3.29
C GLN A 147 -15.79 14.77 -3.69
N TYR A 148 -14.61 14.71 -4.31
CA TYR A 148 -14.06 13.50 -4.88
C TYR A 148 -12.81 12.97 -4.17
N ARG A 149 -12.22 13.77 -3.27
CA ARG A 149 -10.95 13.42 -2.65
C ARG A 149 -11.00 13.39 -1.11
N GLY A 150 -12.01 13.97 -0.51
CA GLY A 150 -12.10 14.10 0.94
C GLY A 150 -11.06 15.05 1.54
N GLU A 151 -11.14 15.26 2.84
CA GLU A 151 -10.18 16.12 3.56
C GLU A 151 -10.02 15.64 5.00
N ILE A 152 -8.80 15.74 5.53
CA ILE A 152 -8.47 15.59 6.94
C ILE A 152 -7.98 16.95 7.43
N ASP A 153 -8.83 17.69 8.12
CA ASP A 153 -8.49 19.03 8.62
C ASP A 153 -7.60 19.00 9.87
N GLU A 154 -7.24 20.18 10.36
CA GLU A 154 -6.38 20.31 11.54
C GLU A 154 -7.05 19.84 12.82
N GLU A 155 -8.37 20.00 12.94
CA GLU A 155 -9.14 19.55 14.09
C GLU A 155 -9.16 18.02 14.17
N GLN A 156 -9.38 17.34 13.03
CA GLN A 156 -9.29 15.89 12.96
C GLN A 156 -7.87 15.39 13.26
N LEU A 157 -6.84 16.00 12.65
CA LEU A 157 -5.45 15.62 12.90
C LEU A 157 -5.10 15.75 14.37
N LYS A 158 -5.57 16.83 15.03
CA LYS A 158 -5.38 17.01 16.48
C LYS A 158 -6.11 15.95 17.28
N LYS A 159 -7.39 15.66 16.97
CA LYS A 159 -8.17 14.59 17.63
C LYS A 159 -7.47 13.25 17.49
N ILE A 160 -7.00 12.92 16.26
CA ILE A 160 -6.25 11.69 16.00
C ILE A 160 -4.97 11.66 16.86
N GLU A 161 -4.18 12.72 16.86
CA GLU A 161 -2.94 12.76 17.65
C GLU A 161 -3.21 12.60 19.15
N ASP A 162 -4.25 13.22 19.67
CA ASP A 162 -4.65 13.10 21.08
C ASP A 162 -5.10 11.68 21.42
N LEU A 163 -5.87 11.02 20.55
CA LEU A 163 -6.22 9.60 20.69
C LEU A 163 -4.95 8.70 20.70
N LEU A 164 -4.03 8.93 19.78
CA LEU A 164 -2.81 8.14 19.67
C LEU A 164 -1.89 8.35 20.88
N LYS A 165 -1.79 9.57 21.41
CA LYS A 165 -1.06 9.87 22.67
C LYS A 165 -1.69 9.16 23.86
N LYS A 166 -3.03 9.22 23.98
CA LYS A 166 -3.78 8.59 25.08
C LYS A 166 -3.60 7.07 25.11
N HIS A 167 -3.56 6.43 23.94
CA HIS A 167 -3.47 4.96 23.81
C HIS A 167 -2.07 4.47 23.42
N LYS A 168 -1.02 5.26 23.67
CA LYS A 168 0.35 4.95 23.22
C LYS A 168 0.85 3.58 23.69
N GLU A 169 0.49 3.15 24.90
CA GLU A 169 0.92 1.86 25.45
C GLU A 169 0.23 0.69 24.73
N SER A 170 -1.06 0.80 24.47
CA SER A 170 -1.84 -0.20 23.71
C SER A 170 -1.32 -0.31 22.28
N ILE A 171 -1.09 0.83 21.61
CA ILE A 171 -0.54 0.90 20.27
C ILE A 171 0.83 0.23 20.18
N GLY A 172 1.70 0.48 21.16
CA GLY A 172 3.08 -0.05 21.17
C GLY A 172 3.18 -1.57 21.24
N LYS A 173 2.12 -2.28 21.65
CA LYS A 173 2.09 -3.74 21.80
C LYS A 173 1.03 -4.44 20.94
N SER A 174 0.43 -3.71 19.99
CA SER A 174 -0.68 -4.19 19.17
C SER A 174 -0.40 -4.03 17.69
N ILE A 175 -1.09 -4.82 16.86
CA ILE A 175 -1.22 -4.57 15.44
C ILE A 175 -2.15 -3.37 15.26
N CYS A 176 -1.63 -2.29 14.66
CA CYS A 176 -2.37 -1.04 14.49
C CYS A 176 -2.82 -0.88 13.04
N ILE A 177 -4.12 -0.66 12.87
CA ILE A 177 -4.80 -0.54 11.58
C ILE A 177 -5.54 0.80 11.55
N ALA A 178 -5.46 1.54 10.47
CA ALA A 178 -6.27 2.74 10.23
C ALA A 178 -7.27 2.48 9.10
N LEU A 179 -8.50 2.95 9.26
CA LEU A 179 -9.56 2.92 8.26
C LEU A 179 -9.87 4.34 7.81
N ILE A 180 -9.88 4.57 6.50
CA ILE A 180 -10.27 5.82 5.86
C ILE A 180 -11.01 5.50 4.55
N HIS A 181 -12.01 6.30 4.14
CA HIS A 181 -12.72 6.01 2.90
C HIS A 181 -11.91 6.42 1.65
N HIS A 182 -11.56 7.69 1.55
CA HIS A 182 -10.77 8.18 0.42
C HIS A 182 -9.32 7.69 0.49
N HIS A 183 -8.70 7.50 -0.68
CA HIS A 183 -7.34 6.98 -0.73
C HIS A 183 -6.29 8.00 -0.26
N PRO A 184 -5.42 7.60 0.67
CA PRO A 184 -4.41 8.50 1.22
C PRO A 184 -3.15 8.64 0.36
N VAL A 185 -3.04 7.84 -0.71
CA VAL A 185 -1.92 7.85 -1.67
C VAL A 185 -2.49 7.91 -3.09
N LEU A 186 -1.77 8.53 -4.02
CA LEU A 186 -2.16 8.56 -5.43
C LEU A 186 -2.17 7.14 -6.00
N ILE A 187 -3.21 6.80 -6.75
CA ILE A 187 -3.30 5.53 -7.48
C ILE A 187 -3.07 5.82 -8.97
N PRO A 188 -1.87 5.59 -9.51
CA PRO A 188 -1.52 6.02 -10.89
C PRO A 188 -2.44 5.42 -11.97
N ALA A 189 -2.97 4.21 -11.74
CA ALA A 189 -3.88 3.54 -12.66
C ALA A 189 -5.24 4.24 -12.80
N LEU A 190 -5.59 5.13 -11.87
CA LEU A 190 -6.89 5.79 -11.79
C LEU A 190 -6.81 7.32 -11.97
N VAL A 191 -5.70 7.84 -12.46
CA VAL A 191 -5.57 9.27 -12.76
C VAL A 191 -6.54 9.60 -13.90
N GLU A 192 -7.59 10.32 -13.57
CA GLU A 192 -8.55 10.85 -14.53
C GLU A 192 -7.92 12.07 -15.24
N ALA A 193 -8.04 12.13 -16.58
CA ALA A 193 -7.36 13.14 -17.40
C ALA A 193 -7.67 14.61 -17.01
N ASP A 194 -8.82 14.83 -16.36
CA ASP A 194 -9.31 16.15 -15.98
C ASP A 194 -9.12 16.48 -14.49
N ARG A 195 -8.47 15.60 -13.71
CA ARG A 195 -8.27 15.75 -12.27
C ARG A 195 -6.82 15.54 -11.90
N ASN A 196 -6.17 16.60 -11.46
CA ASN A 196 -4.74 16.59 -11.19
C ASN A 196 -4.33 15.81 -9.93
N TYR A 197 -5.22 15.64 -8.95
CA TYR A 197 -4.91 14.98 -7.68
C TYR A 197 -6.15 14.32 -7.09
N ASP A 198 -6.04 13.05 -6.75
CA ASP A 198 -7.14 12.26 -6.18
C ASP A 198 -6.94 11.83 -4.72
N ALA A 199 -5.76 12.04 -4.14
CA ALA A 199 -5.52 11.68 -2.74
C ALA A 199 -6.20 12.65 -1.78
N VAL A 200 -6.58 12.14 -0.60
CA VAL A 200 -7.14 12.92 0.50
C VAL A 200 -6.29 14.16 0.78
N LEU A 201 -6.95 15.30 0.92
CA LEU A 201 -6.28 16.54 1.33
C LEU A 201 -5.60 16.35 2.70
N ARG A 202 -4.33 16.77 2.78
CA ARG A 202 -3.46 16.61 3.96
C ARG A 202 -3.12 15.16 4.31
N SER A 203 -3.26 14.22 3.37
CA SER A 203 -2.89 12.82 3.59
C SER A 203 -1.44 12.63 4.05
N GLY A 204 -0.51 13.46 3.59
CA GLY A 204 0.89 13.42 4.05
C GLY A 204 1.04 13.64 5.55
N HIS A 205 0.28 14.56 6.15
CA HIS A 205 0.29 14.75 7.62
C HIS A 205 -0.28 13.55 8.35
N LEU A 206 -1.38 12.98 7.84
CA LEU A 206 -1.96 11.75 8.39
C LEU A 206 -0.98 10.58 8.33
N LEU A 207 -0.39 10.31 7.17
CA LEU A 207 0.55 9.21 6.98
C LEU A 207 1.80 9.37 7.87
N ASN A 208 2.32 10.58 8.02
CA ASN A 208 3.40 10.87 8.94
C ASN A 208 3.02 10.58 10.40
N LEU A 209 1.80 10.95 10.79
CA LEU A 209 1.30 10.70 12.14
C LEU A 209 1.14 9.20 12.40
N LEU A 210 0.51 8.46 11.47
CA LEU A 210 0.36 7.01 11.57
C LEU A 210 1.74 6.30 11.65
N ASN A 211 2.68 6.72 10.83
CA ASN A 211 4.05 6.20 10.87
C ASN A 211 4.74 6.46 12.20
N LYS A 212 4.67 7.70 12.71
CA LYS A 212 5.25 8.10 14.01
C LYS A 212 4.77 7.21 15.16
N TYR A 213 3.51 6.77 15.11
CA TYR A 213 2.90 5.89 16.13
C TYR A 213 3.00 4.41 15.79
N GLY A 214 3.68 4.03 14.70
CA GLY A 214 3.98 2.63 14.37
C GLY A 214 2.79 1.85 13.82
N PHE A 215 1.87 2.48 13.11
CA PHE A 215 0.81 1.77 12.41
C PHE A 215 1.37 0.82 11.36
N HIS A 216 0.67 -0.28 11.14
CA HIS A 216 1.06 -1.35 10.25
C HIS A 216 0.33 -1.26 8.90
N LEU A 217 -0.95 -0.84 8.95
CA LEU A 217 -1.87 -1.00 7.83
C LEU A 217 -2.84 0.17 7.76
N VAL A 218 -3.11 0.66 6.54
CA VAL A 218 -4.21 1.56 6.23
C VAL A 218 -5.12 0.87 5.23
N LEU A 219 -6.40 0.77 5.58
CA LEU A 219 -7.46 0.25 4.73
C LEU A 219 -8.28 1.40 4.16
N HIS A 220 -8.52 1.38 2.86
CA HIS A 220 -9.34 2.39 2.21
C HIS A 220 -10.24 1.83 1.10
N GLY A 221 -11.16 2.64 0.59
CA GLY A 221 -12.12 2.31 -0.46
C GLY A 221 -12.15 3.32 -1.61
N HIS A 222 -13.34 3.86 -1.89
CA HIS A 222 -13.71 4.96 -2.78
C HIS A 222 -13.63 4.64 -4.28
N LYS A 223 -12.49 4.29 -4.84
CA LYS A 223 -12.32 4.13 -6.30
C LYS A 223 -12.61 2.71 -6.81
N HIS A 224 -13.07 1.82 -5.96
CA HIS A 224 -13.39 0.43 -6.29
C HIS A 224 -12.24 -0.36 -6.93
N TRP A 225 -10.99 0.13 -6.79
CA TRP A 225 -9.80 -0.46 -7.39
C TRP A 225 -8.95 -1.17 -6.34
N PRO A 226 -8.87 -2.51 -6.38
CA PRO A 226 -8.06 -3.25 -5.43
C PRO A 226 -6.57 -3.00 -5.71
N CYS A 227 -5.88 -2.44 -4.74
CA CYS A 227 -4.46 -2.13 -4.85
C CYS A 227 -3.76 -2.18 -3.49
N THR A 228 -2.45 -2.34 -3.53
CA THR A 228 -1.61 -2.39 -2.33
C THR A 228 -0.33 -1.62 -2.58
N PHE A 229 -0.02 -0.67 -1.70
CA PHE A 229 1.18 0.17 -1.73
C PHE A 229 1.93 0.08 -0.42
N THR A 230 3.23 0.25 -0.47
CA THR A 230 4.07 0.47 0.72
C THR A 230 4.47 1.94 0.74
N VAL A 231 4.17 2.62 1.85
CA VAL A 231 4.58 4.01 2.08
C VAL A 231 5.75 3.99 3.06
N ASP A 232 6.88 4.45 2.61
CA ASP A 232 8.10 4.58 3.42
C ASP A 232 8.45 6.08 3.54
N ASN A 233 8.21 6.64 4.71
CA ASN A 233 8.46 8.06 5.01
C ASN A 233 9.82 8.28 5.70
N ARG A 234 10.87 7.64 5.23
CA ARG A 234 12.21 7.85 5.80
C ARG A 234 12.66 9.29 5.56
N ASN A 235 12.85 10.02 6.66
CA ASN A 235 13.41 11.36 6.61
C ASN A 235 14.92 11.28 6.91
N ALA A 236 15.75 11.83 6.03
CA ALA A 236 17.21 11.85 6.21
C ALA A 236 17.67 12.59 7.48
N TYR A 237 16.83 13.47 8.01
CA TYR A 237 17.12 14.27 9.21
C TYR A 237 16.52 13.69 10.50
N ASP A 238 15.52 12.84 10.37
CA ASP A 238 14.89 12.20 11.53
C ASP A 238 15.35 10.74 11.58
N GLN A 239 16.30 10.47 12.45
CA GLN A 239 16.75 9.10 12.73
C GLN A 239 15.75 8.35 13.63
N ALA A 240 14.63 8.99 13.99
CA ALA A 240 13.55 8.30 14.64
C ALA A 240 13.00 7.24 13.69
N PHE A 241 12.85 6.07 14.21
CA PHE A 241 12.45 4.86 13.57
C PHE A 241 11.10 5.03 12.86
N VAL A 242 11.05 4.76 11.58
CA VAL A 242 9.81 4.75 10.79
C VAL A 242 9.62 3.36 10.17
N ARG A 243 8.55 2.68 10.56
CA ARG A 243 8.14 1.43 9.91
C ARG A 243 7.45 1.77 8.58
N PRO A 244 7.74 1.02 7.50
CA PRO A 244 6.93 1.13 6.30
C PRO A 244 5.46 0.83 6.59
N LEU A 245 4.56 1.63 6.04
CA LEU A 245 3.12 1.52 6.21
C LEU A 245 2.52 0.85 4.99
N LEU A 246 1.79 -0.25 5.17
CA LEU A 246 1.05 -0.86 4.07
C LEU A 246 -0.29 -0.16 3.89
N VAL A 247 -0.56 0.32 2.69
CA VAL A 247 -1.82 0.96 2.30
C VAL A 247 -2.52 0.07 1.29
N THR A 248 -3.75 -0.37 1.55
CA THR A 248 -4.46 -1.27 0.66
C THR A 248 -5.94 -0.93 0.51
N ALA A 249 -6.45 -1.05 -0.71
CA ALA A 249 -7.86 -0.92 -1.05
C ALA A 249 -8.45 -2.29 -1.39
N GLY A 250 -9.67 -2.54 -0.90
CA GLY A 250 -10.36 -3.81 -1.10
C GLY A 250 -11.14 -3.93 -2.41
N GLY A 251 -11.23 -2.87 -3.21
CA GLY A 251 -12.18 -2.81 -4.32
C GLY A 251 -13.60 -2.53 -3.83
N SER A 252 -14.60 -3.08 -4.50
CA SER A 252 -16.00 -3.00 -4.08
C SER A 252 -16.65 -4.38 -4.05
N VAL A 253 -17.36 -4.69 -2.98
CA VAL A 253 -18.04 -5.99 -2.82
C VAL A 253 -19.25 -6.11 -3.74
N GLY A 254 -19.96 -5.03 -4.03
CA GLY A 254 -21.25 -5.08 -4.71
C GLY A 254 -21.56 -3.92 -5.67
N SER A 255 -20.56 -3.22 -6.17
CA SER A 255 -20.77 -2.16 -7.17
C SER A 255 -21.30 -2.73 -8.49
N LYS A 256 -22.23 -2.02 -9.11
CA LYS A 256 -22.68 -2.33 -10.47
C LYS A 256 -21.73 -1.74 -11.52
N GLU A 257 -21.05 -0.67 -11.18
CA GLU A 257 -20.10 0.04 -12.04
C GLU A 257 -18.70 -0.18 -11.49
N LEU A 258 -17.88 -0.89 -12.26
CA LEU A 258 -16.50 -1.15 -11.94
C LEU A 258 -15.60 -0.25 -12.78
N PRO A 259 -14.43 0.13 -12.27
CA PRO A 259 -13.45 0.88 -13.04
C PRO A 259 -13.02 0.14 -14.31
N PRO A 260 -12.65 0.85 -15.39
CA PRO A 260 -12.14 0.24 -16.60
C PRO A 260 -10.98 -0.71 -16.31
N GLY A 261 -11.04 -1.93 -16.86
CA GLY A 261 -10.02 -2.96 -16.65
C GLY A 261 -10.25 -3.86 -15.42
N LEU A 262 -11.28 -3.60 -14.62
CA LEU A 262 -11.73 -4.50 -13.56
C LEU A 262 -13.03 -5.17 -13.99
N SER A 263 -13.06 -6.51 -13.96
CA SER A 263 -14.23 -7.30 -14.39
C SER A 263 -15.05 -7.88 -13.26
N GLU A 264 -14.54 -7.81 -12.03
CA GLU A 264 -15.15 -8.47 -10.88
C GLU A 264 -15.21 -7.54 -9.65
N ASN A 265 -16.28 -7.69 -8.88
CA ASN A 265 -16.34 -7.12 -7.54
C ASN A 265 -15.31 -7.81 -6.65
N CYS A 266 -14.66 -7.06 -5.78
CA CYS A 266 -13.53 -7.53 -5.00
C CYS A 266 -13.62 -7.15 -3.52
N TYR A 267 -12.99 -7.97 -2.67
CA TYR A 267 -12.62 -7.60 -1.31
C TYR A 267 -11.25 -8.18 -0.93
N ASN A 268 -10.64 -7.69 0.13
CA ASN A 268 -9.37 -8.22 0.63
C ASN A 268 -9.59 -9.08 1.88
N ARG A 269 -9.00 -10.27 1.88
CA ARG A 269 -8.75 -11.06 3.08
C ARG A 269 -7.32 -10.78 3.54
N ILE A 270 -7.16 -10.21 4.73
CA ILE A 270 -5.86 -9.75 5.22
C ILE A 270 -5.48 -10.54 6.45
N MET A 271 -4.32 -11.17 6.41
CA MET A 271 -3.73 -11.85 7.56
C MET A 271 -2.52 -11.05 8.02
N VAL A 272 -2.49 -10.73 9.31
CA VAL A 272 -1.36 -10.04 9.94
C VAL A 272 -0.80 -10.95 11.04
N LYS A 273 0.49 -11.22 10.97
CA LYS A 273 1.24 -11.93 12.02
C LYS A 273 2.34 -11.00 12.51
N TRP A 274 2.39 -10.81 13.81
CA TRP A 274 3.43 -10.04 14.46
C TRP A 274 4.19 -10.93 15.44
N ASN A 275 5.50 -10.92 15.34
CA ASN A 275 6.40 -11.57 16.27
C ASN A 275 7.04 -10.49 17.16
N SER A 276 6.64 -10.45 18.44
CA SER A 276 7.15 -9.46 19.39
C SER A 276 8.64 -9.59 19.69
N ASP A 277 9.21 -10.80 19.55
CA ASP A 277 10.60 -11.07 19.92
C ASP A 277 11.57 -10.57 18.83
N THR A 278 11.19 -10.73 17.57
CA THR A 278 11.97 -10.28 16.42
C THR A 278 11.49 -8.95 15.87
N ASP A 279 10.34 -8.45 16.37
CA ASP A 279 9.62 -7.29 15.88
C ASP A 279 9.30 -7.34 14.37
N GLU A 280 9.16 -8.57 13.85
CA GLU A 280 8.76 -8.86 12.49
C GLU A 280 7.24 -8.82 12.37
N THR A 281 6.74 -8.07 11.39
CA THR A 281 5.33 -8.08 11.01
C THR A 281 5.20 -8.63 9.61
N ARG A 282 4.46 -9.72 9.44
CA ARG A 282 4.10 -10.27 8.14
C ARG A 282 2.65 -9.94 7.84
N ILE A 283 2.42 -9.30 6.68
CA ILE A 283 1.09 -8.95 6.20
C ILE A 283 0.88 -9.65 4.85
N ARG A 284 -0.14 -10.49 4.81
CA ARG A 284 -0.60 -11.14 3.58
C ARG A 284 -1.94 -10.57 3.19
N VAL A 285 -2.03 -9.97 2.03
CA VAL A 285 -3.25 -9.44 1.43
C VAL A 285 -3.66 -10.36 0.28
N GLU A 286 -4.79 -11.03 0.41
CA GLU A 286 -5.40 -11.84 -0.63
C GLU A 286 -6.62 -11.07 -1.16
N THR A 287 -6.52 -10.59 -2.40
CA THR A 287 -7.66 -9.99 -3.10
C THR A 287 -8.52 -11.10 -3.67
N ARG A 288 -9.79 -11.10 -3.28
CA ARG A 288 -10.80 -12.07 -3.70
C ARG A 288 -11.73 -11.41 -4.71
N GLY A 289 -11.97 -12.06 -5.86
CA GLY A 289 -12.89 -11.64 -6.89
C GLY A 289 -14.17 -12.46 -6.90
N LEU A 290 -15.30 -11.83 -7.24
CA LEU A 290 -16.59 -12.50 -7.40
C LEU A 290 -16.80 -12.92 -8.85
N LYS A 291 -16.66 -14.21 -9.14
CA LYS A 291 -16.92 -14.79 -10.45
C LYS A 291 -18.43 -14.83 -10.72
N THR A 292 -18.87 -14.00 -11.64
CA THR A 292 -20.29 -13.91 -12.07
C THR A 292 -20.49 -14.34 -13.52
N THR A 293 -19.41 -14.64 -14.24
CA THR A 293 -19.39 -15.11 -15.63
C THR A 293 -18.65 -16.43 -15.74
N ASP A 294 -18.95 -17.20 -16.78
CA ASP A 294 -18.19 -18.39 -17.15
C ASP A 294 -16.87 -18.02 -17.88
N ASP A 295 -16.08 -19.04 -18.22
CA ASP A 295 -14.78 -18.84 -18.89
C ASP A 295 -14.90 -18.27 -20.32
N SER A 296 -16.12 -18.27 -20.90
CA SER A 296 -16.42 -17.62 -22.18
C SER A 296 -16.90 -16.17 -22.03
N GLY A 297 -16.99 -15.67 -20.79
CA GLY A 297 -17.47 -14.32 -20.45
C GLY A 297 -19.01 -14.19 -20.44
N GLN A 298 -19.75 -15.32 -20.50
CA GLN A 298 -21.20 -15.27 -20.40
C GLN A 298 -21.67 -15.25 -18.94
N PRO A 299 -22.71 -14.47 -18.60
CA PRO A 299 -23.24 -14.44 -17.25
C PRO A 299 -23.64 -15.83 -16.74
N LEU A 300 -23.24 -16.17 -15.55
CA LEU A 300 -23.68 -17.40 -14.90
C LEU A 300 -25.20 -17.39 -14.68
N PRO A 301 -25.89 -18.53 -14.87
CA PRO A 301 -27.35 -18.57 -14.98
C PRO A 301 -28.08 -18.18 -13.70
N THR A 302 -27.46 -18.38 -12.56
CA THR A 302 -28.04 -18.04 -11.24
C THR A 302 -26.98 -17.57 -10.27
N ARG A 303 -27.39 -16.80 -9.23
CA ARG A 303 -26.51 -16.44 -8.12
C ARG A 303 -25.98 -17.64 -7.33
N ALA A 304 -26.63 -18.79 -7.41
CA ALA A 304 -26.15 -20.01 -6.78
C ALA A 304 -24.82 -20.51 -7.36
N SER A 305 -24.51 -20.08 -8.58
CA SER A 305 -23.26 -20.40 -9.29
C SER A 305 -22.16 -19.34 -9.09
N TRP A 306 -22.46 -18.25 -8.40
CA TRP A 306 -21.46 -17.22 -8.09
C TRP A 306 -20.57 -17.71 -6.96
N GLU A 307 -19.27 -17.45 -7.10
CA GLU A 307 -18.27 -17.84 -6.11
C GLU A 307 -17.14 -16.80 -6.00
N TRP A 308 -16.59 -16.69 -4.80
CA TRP A 308 -15.39 -15.90 -4.58
C TRP A 308 -14.15 -16.76 -4.84
N HIS A 309 -13.19 -16.19 -5.53
CA HIS A 309 -11.91 -16.85 -5.82
C HIS A 309 -10.73 -15.90 -5.63
N PRO A 310 -9.53 -16.43 -5.38
CA PRO A 310 -8.35 -15.58 -5.24
C PRO A 310 -7.95 -15.00 -6.60
N LEU A 311 -7.82 -13.67 -6.67
CA LEU A 311 -7.29 -12.94 -7.83
C LEU A 311 -5.81 -12.66 -7.69
N ARG A 312 -5.40 -12.24 -6.50
CA ARG A 312 -4.04 -11.78 -6.22
C ARG A 312 -3.66 -12.03 -4.76
N VAL A 313 -2.40 -12.34 -4.55
CA VAL A 313 -1.81 -12.43 -3.21
C VAL A 313 -0.57 -11.55 -3.15
N ASP A 314 -0.56 -10.61 -2.21
CA ASP A 314 0.61 -9.83 -1.82
C ASP A 314 1.08 -10.28 -0.44
N ASP A 315 2.34 -10.62 -0.31
CA ASP A 315 2.95 -11.03 0.96
C ASP A 315 4.10 -10.06 1.27
N ARG A 316 4.05 -9.39 2.43
CA ARG A 316 5.02 -8.38 2.86
C ARG A 316 5.53 -8.69 4.25
N ILE A 317 6.82 -8.49 4.45
CA ILE A 317 7.47 -8.63 5.75
C ILE A 317 8.10 -7.29 6.10
N PHE A 318 7.79 -6.80 7.30
CA PHE A 318 8.32 -5.56 7.84
C PHE A 318 9.02 -5.84 9.17
N TYR A 319 10.12 -5.14 9.42
CA TYR A 319 10.84 -5.20 10.68
C TYR A 319 10.75 -3.85 11.39
N ARG A 320 10.43 -3.83 12.67
CA ARG A 320 10.30 -2.59 13.47
C ARG A 320 11.65 -1.96 13.82
N ASN A 321 12.69 -2.74 13.93
CA ASN A 321 13.99 -2.30 14.43
C ASN A 321 15.09 -2.36 13.37
N GLU A 322 14.81 -2.06 12.13
CA GLU A 322 15.90 -1.60 11.32
C GLU A 322 16.31 -0.17 11.80
N ARG A 323 16.98 -0.10 12.96
CA ARG A 323 18.17 0.73 12.94
C ARG A 323 18.97 0.18 11.77
N LEU A 324 18.72 0.74 10.61
CA LEU A 324 19.73 0.62 9.58
C LEU A 324 20.99 1.11 10.27
N PRO A 325 21.99 0.25 10.52
CA PRO A 325 23.33 0.76 10.77
C PRO A 325 23.48 1.76 9.65
N ALA A 326 23.94 2.98 9.92
CA ALA A 326 24.21 4.02 8.92
C ALA A 326 24.68 3.28 7.70
N VAL A 327 23.80 3.17 6.68
CA VAL A 327 23.94 2.15 5.66
C VAL A 327 25.27 2.45 5.02
N PRO A 328 26.30 1.65 5.23
CA PRO A 328 27.20 1.46 4.13
C PRO A 328 26.26 0.91 3.08
N TYR A 329 26.08 1.59 1.95
CA TYR A 329 25.28 1.23 0.78
C TYR A 329 25.03 -0.27 0.76
N PRO A 330 23.81 -0.79 0.59
CA PRO A 330 23.59 -2.21 0.67
C PRO A 330 24.61 -2.84 -0.27
N SER A 331 25.63 -3.40 0.32
CA SER A 331 26.33 -4.44 -0.37
C SER A 331 25.22 -5.36 -0.80
N PRO A 332 25.08 -5.67 -2.08
CA PRO A 332 24.01 -6.54 -2.55
C PRO A 332 23.92 -7.67 -1.52
N ILE A 333 22.70 -7.93 -0.99
CA ILE A 333 22.50 -9.00 -0.04
C ILE A 333 22.94 -10.25 -0.78
N ILE A 334 24.21 -10.54 -0.65
CA ILE A 334 24.77 -11.81 -1.08
C ILE A 334 24.24 -12.73 0.00
N SER A 335 23.23 -13.53 -0.34
CA SER A 335 22.77 -14.59 0.54
C SER A 335 24.01 -15.38 1.00
N VAL A 336 23.99 -15.88 2.22
CA VAL A 336 25.12 -16.68 2.75
C VAL A 336 25.41 -17.87 1.84
N GLU A 337 24.44 -18.29 1.04
CA GLU A 337 24.53 -19.34 0.01
C GLU A 337 25.37 -18.93 -1.21
N ASP A 338 25.52 -17.62 -1.52
CA ASP A 338 26.31 -17.13 -2.66
C ASP A 338 27.82 -17.08 -2.43
N LYS A 339 28.32 -17.53 -1.29
CA LYS A 339 29.75 -17.68 -1.01
C LYS A 339 30.30 -19.02 -1.51
N THR A 340 29.80 -19.48 -2.65
CA THR A 340 30.47 -20.65 -3.28
C THR A 340 31.87 -20.25 -3.75
N PRO A 341 32.86 -21.13 -3.66
CA PRO A 341 34.21 -20.88 -4.16
C PRO A 341 34.22 -20.43 -5.64
N ALA A 342 33.22 -20.87 -6.42
CA ALA A 342 33.08 -20.48 -7.82
C ALA A 342 32.70 -19.00 -7.98
N HIS A 343 31.81 -18.46 -7.16
CA HIS A 343 31.42 -17.04 -7.21
C HIS A 343 32.54 -16.12 -6.70
N GLU A 344 33.30 -16.56 -5.70
CA GLU A 344 34.48 -15.80 -5.23
C GLU A 344 35.60 -15.81 -6.31
N ALA A 345 35.83 -16.93 -6.96
CA ALA A 345 36.77 -17.01 -8.07
C ALA A 345 36.36 -16.12 -9.25
N HIS A 346 35.08 -16.10 -9.58
CA HIS A 346 34.55 -15.21 -10.62
C HIS A 346 34.71 -13.72 -10.26
N ARG A 347 34.35 -13.30 -9.07
CA ARG A 347 34.54 -11.89 -8.61
C ARG A 347 36.02 -11.50 -8.61
N THR A 348 36.88 -12.38 -8.09
CA THR A 348 38.33 -12.17 -8.10
C THR A 348 38.86 -12.05 -9.52
N GLY A 349 38.35 -12.87 -10.45
CA GLY A 349 38.68 -12.81 -11.87
C GLY A 349 38.26 -11.47 -12.49
N GLU A 350 37.06 -10.96 -12.19
CA GLU A 350 36.56 -9.66 -12.70
C GLU A 350 37.39 -8.48 -12.16
N TYR A 351 37.73 -8.47 -10.86
CA TYR A 351 38.57 -7.41 -10.30
C TYR A 351 39.99 -7.44 -10.93
N ALA A 352 40.54 -8.62 -11.16
CA ALA A 352 41.83 -8.76 -11.84
C ALA A 352 41.77 -8.33 -13.32
N ARG A 353 40.72 -8.72 -14.03
CA ARG A 353 40.48 -8.34 -15.44
C ARG A 353 40.36 -6.83 -15.60
N LEU A 354 39.56 -6.19 -14.71
CA LEU A 354 39.39 -4.74 -14.69
C LEU A 354 40.56 -3.99 -14.04
N ARG A 355 41.63 -4.72 -13.67
CA ARG A 355 42.82 -4.12 -13.06
C ARG A 355 42.52 -3.24 -11.87
N GLY A 356 41.67 -3.72 -10.97
CA GLY A 356 41.27 -3.01 -9.75
C GLY A 356 40.34 -1.82 -9.97
N ASN A 357 39.86 -1.58 -11.18
CA ASN A 357 38.85 -0.53 -11.45
C ASN A 357 37.45 -1.11 -11.32
N ILE A 358 36.57 -0.40 -10.63
CA ILE A 358 35.17 -0.79 -10.41
C ILE A 358 34.27 0.28 -11.01
N PRO A 359 33.46 -0.02 -12.02
CA PRO A 359 32.45 0.93 -12.49
C PRO A 359 31.34 1.06 -11.44
N VAL A 360 31.05 2.29 -11.07
CA VAL A 360 30.03 2.63 -10.06
C VAL A 360 29.00 3.52 -10.73
N ILE A 361 27.75 3.40 -10.29
CA ILE A 361 26.64 4.23 -10.74
C ILE A 361 25.84 4.75 -9.57
N GLU A 362 25.49 6.01 -9.63
CA GLU A 362 24.54 6.67 -8.74
C GLU A 362 23.38 7.20 -9.57
N VAL A 363 22.17 6.96 -9.13
CA VAL A 363 20.97 7.48 -9.80
C VAL A 363 20.37 8.57 -8.93
N ARG A 364 20.08 9.70 -9.53
CA ARG A 364 19.48 10.86 -8.87
C ARG A 364 18.36 11.47 -9.72
N PRO A 365 17.49 12.35 -9.16
CA PRO A 365 16.52 13.09 -9.97
C PRO A 365 17.21 13.90 -11.06
N SER A 366 16.65 13.91 -12.27
CA SER A 366 17.17 14.74 -13.36
C SER A 366 16.67 16.18 -13.24
N PHE A 367 17.53 17.12 -13.56
CA PHE A 367 17.17 18.54 -13.74
C PHE A 367 16.83 18.88 -15.20
N GLU A 368 16.98 17.92 -16.11
CA GLU A 368 16.68 18.12 -17.53
C GLU A 368 15.17 18.03 -17.78
N PRO A 369 14.59 18.95 -18.56
CA PRO A 369 13.19 18.89 -18.94
C PRO A 369 12.83 17.55 -19.61
N PHE A 370 11.70 16.96 -19.18
CA PHE A 370 11.15 15.69 -19.69
C PHE A 370 11.96 14.43 -19.35
N GLN A 371 13.03 14.55 -18.56
CA GLN A 371 13.78 13.42 -18.03
C GLN A 371 13.44 13.22 -16.55
N LYS A 372 13.32 11.97 -16.10
CA LYS A 372 12.99 11.67 -14.70
C LYS A 372 14.21 11.46 -13.84
N TYR A 373 15.24 10.85 -14.42
CA TYR A 373 16.41 10.42 -13.68
C TYR A 373 17.68 10.82 -14.38
N GLU A 374 18.74 10.98 -13.60
CA GLU A 374 20.10 11.11 -14.07
C GLU A 374 20.95 9.99 -13.47
N ALA A 375 21.62 9.23 -14.32
CA ALA A 375 22.61 8.25 -13.92
C ALA A 375 23.99 8.91 -14.00
N VAL A 376 24.65 9.05 -12.86
CA VAL A 376 26.03 9.50 -12.79
C VAL A 376 26.89 8.27 -12.57
N PHE A 377 27.90 8.07 -13.39
CA PHE A 377 28.76 6.91 -13.34
C PHE A 377 30.23 7.32 -13.36
N TRP A 378 31.07 6.53 -12.72
CA TRP A 378 32.52 6.76 -12.62
C TRP A 378 33.28 5.46 -12.36
N LEU A 379 34.60 5.51 -12.39
CA LEU A 379 35.45 4.43 -11.93
C LEU A 379 35.90 4.69 -10.50
N ALA A 380 35.73 3.68 -9.64
CA ALA A 380 36.30 3.63 -8.30
C ALA A 380 37.46 2.62 -8.26
N GLU A 381 38.45 2.88 -7.42
CA GLU A 381 39.53 1.93 -7.18
C GLU A 381 39.10 0.86 -6.17
N HIS A 382 39.52 -0.40 -6.43
CA HIS A 382 39.26 -1.48 -5.47
C HIS A 382 40.03 -1.22 -4.17
N PRO A 383 39.39 -1.29 -2.98
CA PRO A 383 40.01 -0.92 -1.71
C PRO A 383 41.10 -1.91 -1.24
N SER A 384 41.14 -3.11 -1.80
CA SER A 384 42.11 -4.13 -1.38
C SER A 384 43.44 -4.01 -2.14
N LYS A 385 44.54 -4.07 -1.39
CA LYS A 385 45.89 -4.13 -1.97
C LYS A 385 46.16 -5.38 -2.81
N GLN A 386 45.28 -6.37 -2.74
CA GLN A 386 45.32 -7.55 -3.57
C GLN A 386 45.03 -7.23 -5.05
N PHE A 387 44.26 -6.22 -5.31
CA PHE A 387 43.90 -5.73 -6.65
C PHE A 387 44.29 -4.26 -6.79
N PRO A 388 45.61 -3.98 -6.89
CA PRO A 388 46.05 -2.58 -7.04
C PRO A 388 45.50 -2.03 -8.34
N ALA A 389 44.87 -0.85 -8.26
CA ALA A 389 44.28 -0.23 -9.42
C ALA A 389 45.37 0.28 -10.38
N GLU A 390 45.34 -0.27 -11.62
CA GLU A 390 46.05 0.33 -12.72
C GLU A 390 45.14 1.30 -13.42
N ARG A 391 45.54 2.57 -13.48
CA ARG A 391 44.70 3.65 -13.99
C ARG A 391 44.59 3.56 -15.51
N PRO A 392 43.36 3.53 -16.09
CA PRO A 392 43.23 3.64 -17.55
C PRO A 392 43.67 5.03 -18.02
N ILE A 393 44.09 5.13 -19.28
CA ILE A 393 44.42 6.42 -19.91
C ILE A 393 43.19 7.11 -20.50
N HIS A 394 42.13 6.32 -20.76
CA HIS A 394 40.93 6.78 -21.40
C HIS A 394 39.77 5.84 -21.07
N VAL A 395 38.56 6.37 -20.90
CA VAL A 395 37.33 5.60 -20.70
C VAL A 395 36.25 6.11 -21.63
N THR A 396 35.65 5.18 -22.37
CA THR A 396 34.49 5.47 -23.22
C THR A 396 33.25 4.91 -22.53
N TRP A 397 32.24 5.77 -22.31
CA TRP A 397 30.95 5.35 -21.82
C TRP A 397 29.93 5.35 -22.94
N SER A 398 29.11 4.29 -23.01
CA SER A 398 28.02 4.18 -23.99
C SER A 398 26.79 3.50 -23.34
N ALA A 399 25.61 3.87 -23.82
CA ALA A 399 24.35 3.34 -23.28
C ALA A 399 23.33 3.03 -24.40
N GLY A 400 23.84 2.60 -25.55
CA GLY A 400 23.04 2.32 -26.75
C GLY A 400 22.82 3.55 -27.65
N ASP A 401 22.12 3.34 -28.76
CA ASP A 401 22.01 4.31 -29.86
C ASP A 401 21.28 5.60 -29.53
N LEU A 402 20.52 5.61 -28.43
CA LEU A 402 19.75 6.79 -28.00
C LEU A 402 20.58 7.76 -27.14
N PHE A 403 21.77 7.38 -26.73
CA PHE A 403 22.63 8.18 -25.87
C PHE A 403 23.94 8.54 -26.58
N PRO A 404 24.49 9.74 -26.35
CA PRO A 404 25.78 10.09 -26.90
C PRO A 404 26.88 9.21 -26.29
N VAL A 405 27.87 8.86 -27.06
CA VAL A 405 29.09 8.22 -26.54
C VAL A 405 29.91 9.30 -25.83
N LEU A 406 30.26 9.06 -24.56
CA LEU A 406 31.10 9.97 -23.78
C LEU A 406 32.54 9.43 -23.76
N GLU A 407 33.47 10.19 -24.30
CA GLU A 407 34.90 9.92 -24.22
C GLU A 407 35.50 10.76 -23.10
N VAL A 408 36.08 10.12 -22.11
CA VAL A 408 36.51 10.79 -20.86
C VAL A 408 37.95 10.44 -20.56
N ASP A 409 38.77 11.48 -20.51
CA ASP A 409 40.11 11.41 -19.93
C ASP A 409 40.02 11.58 -18.41
N ALA A 410 41.07 11.21 -17.68
CA ALA A 410 41.11 11.43 -16.24
C ALA A 410 40.95 12.90 -15.91
N GLY A 411 39.82 13.29 -15.31
CA GLY A 411 39.64 14.59 -14.72
C GLY A 411 40.57 14.83 -13.53
N ASP A 412 40.49 16.04 -12.94
CA ASP A 412 41.33 16.42 -11.79
C ASP A 412 41.17 15.48 -10.58
N ASP A 413 39.99 14.86 -10.43
CA ASP A 413 39.66 13.87 -9.40
C ASP A 413 40.02 12.43 -9.79
N GLY A 414 40.42 12.20 -11.03
CA GLY A 414 40.83 10.92 -11.57
C GLY A 414 39.74 9.87 -11.73
N ARG A 415 38.45 10.26 -11.69
CA ARG A 415 37.32 9.31 -11.64
C ARG A 415 36.75 8.88 -12.98
N PHE A 416 37.11 9.52 -14.09
CA PHE A 416 36.51 9.24 -15.40
C PHE A 416 34.97 9.27 -15.39
N ALA A 417 34.39 10.32 -14.80
CA ALA A 417 32.97 10.42 -14.57
C ALA A 417 32.18 10.83 -15.82
N GLY A 418 30.96 10.34 -15.95
CA GLY A 418 29.98 10.75 -16.95
C GLY A 418 28.57 10.72 -16.38
N ALA A 419 27.60 11.24 -17.13
CA ALA A 419 26.19 11.22 -16.74
C ALA A 419 25.28 11.10 -17.97
N TYR A 420 24.16 10.40 -17.79
CA TYR A 420 23.04 10.37 -18.74
C TYR A 420 21.73 10.65 -18.03
N SER A 421 20.93 11.53 -18.61
CA SER A 421 19.53 11.69 -18.18
C SER A 421 18.64 10.68 -18.88
N TYR A 422 17.70 10.05 -18.13
CA TYR A 422 16.88 8.97 -18.66
C TYR A 422 15.51 8.88 -17.95
N TYR A 423 14.58 8.11 -18.54
CA TYR A 423 13.25 7.85 -17.95
C TYR A 423 12.89 6.35 -17.91
N GLY A 424 13.72 5.48 -18.49
CA GLY A 424 13.59 4.02 -18.49
C GLY A 424 14.92 3.37 -18.06
N PRO A 425 14.95 2.06 -17.78
CA PRO A 425 16.18 1.40 -17.33
C PRO A 425 17.27 1.44 -18.41
N VAL A 426 18.50 1.72 -18.02
CA VAL A 426 19.64 1.89 -18.91
C VAL A 426 20.80 0.99 -18.50
N LEU A 427 21.38 0.26 -19.45
CA LEU A 427 22.64 -0.45 -19.29
C LEU A 427 23.78 0.43 -19.84
N VAL A 428 24.67 0.87 -18.97
CA VAL A 428 25.83 1.68 -19.35
C VAL A 428 27.05 0.79 -19.44
N GLN A 429 27.73 0.83 -20.57
CA GLN A 429 28.99 0.14 -20.84
C GLN A 429 30.15 1.12 -20.66
N ALA A 430 31.15 0.70 -19.89
CA ALA A 430 32.45 1.34 -19.82
C ALA A 430 33.47 0.55 -20.66
N THR A 431 34.18 1.21 -21.53
CA THR A 431 35.36 0.64 -22.21
C THR A 431 36.60 1.36 -21.68
N LEU A 432 37.44 0.61 -20.94
CA LEU A 432 38.65 1.13 -20.31
C LEU A 432 39.83 0.85 -21.23
N LYS A 433 40.62 1.88 -21.57
CA LYS A 433 41.87 1.72 -22.36
C LYS A 433 43.06 1.96 -21.45
N PHE A 434 44.02 1.03 -21.48
CA PHE A 434 45.21 1.08 -20.65
C PHE A 434 46.48 1.48 -21.46
N ASN A 435 47.55 1.82 -20.72
CA ASN A 435 48.82 2.25 -21.30
C ASN A 435 49.49 1.20 -22.22
N ASP A 436 49.23 -0.10 -21.99
CA ASP A 436 49.74 -1.19 -22.79
C ASP A 436 48.96 -1.39 -24.11
N GLY A 437 47.95 -0.53 -24.37
CA GLY A 437 47.11 -0.57 -25.54
C GLY A 437 45.93 -1.54 -25.42
N SER A 438 45.85 -2.31 -24.35
CA SER A 438 44.72 -3.20 -24.11
C SER A 438 43.45 -2.44 -23.75
N THR A 439 42.30 -3.09 -23.96
CA THR A 439 40.98 -2.56 -23.59
C THR A 439 40.20 -3.61 -22.81
N GLU A 440 39.48 -3.13 -21.77
CA GLU A 440 38.57 -3.98 -20.99
C GLU A 440 37.19 -3.35 -20.99
N GLN A 441 36.15 -4.17 -20.89
CA GLN A 441 34.75 -3.72 -20.84
C GLN A 441 34.12 -4.08 -19.52
N ALA A 442 33.34 -3.13 -18.99
CA ALA A 442 32.55 -3.34 -17.79
C ALA A 442 31.14 -2.75 -17.98
N TYR A 443 30.20 -3.16 -17.18
CA TYR A 443 28.80 -2.74 -17.30
C TYR A 443 28.26 -2.31 -15.95
N VAL A 444 27.44 -1.25 -15.95
CA VAL A 444 26.63 -0.85 -14.82
C VAL A 444 25.19 -0.64 -15.27
N TYR A 445 24.26 -0.97 -14.41
CA TYR A 445 22.85 -0.91 -14.73
C TYR A 445 22.15 0.20 -13.93
N ALA A 446 21.68 1.23 -14.64
CA ALA A 446 20.81 2.24 -14.08
C ALA A 446 19.37 1.72 -14.11
N ARG A 447 18.88 1.28 -12.97
CA ARG A 447 17.48 0.85 -12.82
C ARG A 447 16.56 2.05 -12.74
N ILE A 448 15.27 1.82 -12.99
CA ILE A 448 14.25 2.79 -12.58
C ILE A 448 14.21 2.73 -11.05
N PRO A 449 14.52 3.84 -10.34
CA PRO A 449 14.36 3.86 -8.90
C PRO A 449 12.92 3.57 -8.52
N SER A 450 12.69 2.86 -7.43
CA SER A 450 11.35 2.74 -6.87
C SER A 450 10.89 4.15 -6.45
N SER A 451 9.59 4.40 -6.48
CA SER A 451 9.01 5.69 -6.04
C SER A 451 9.40 6.06 -4.59
N ALA A 452 9.92 5.10 -3.81
CA ALA A 452 10.48 5.31 -2.48
C ALA A 452 11.90 5.90 -2.49
N GLU A 453 12.66 5.76 -3.58
CA GLU A 453 14.05 6.26 -3.66
C GLU A 453 14.13 7.73 -4.09
N PHE A 454 13.10 8.22 -4.79
CA PHE A 454 12.98 9.62 -5.16
C PHE A 454 11.54 10.09 -4.91
N PRO A 455 11.24 10.68 -3.75
CA PRO A 455 9.98 11.39 -3.57
C PRO A 455 9.91 12.47 -4.66
N ALA A 456 8.77 12.54 -5.36
CA ALA A 456 8.53 13.57 -6.33
C ALA A 456 8.79 14.95 -5.69
N VAL A 457 9.67 15.73 -6.30
CA VAL A 457 9.94 17.12 -5.92
C VAL A 457 8.73 17.97 -6.26
#